data_8564a09b981fbca8a56052d772f0414a
#
_entry.id   8564a09b981fbca8a56052d772f0414a
#
_cell.length_a   1.000
_cell.length_b   1.000
_cell.length_c   1.000
_cell.angle_alpha   90.00
_cell.angle_beta   90.00
_cell.angle_gamma   90.00
#
_symmetry.space_group_name_H-M   'P 1'
#
loop_
_entity.id
_entity.type
_entity.pdbx_description
1 polymer ?
#
loop_
_entity_poly.entity_id
_entity_poly.type
_entity_poly.pdbx_seq_one_letter_code
_entity_poly.pdbx_strand_id
1 'polypeptide(L)'
;MFKNKKQLQYLWIFNPELKDIAKRVAEDHTKWMNETHTKNGDKALLMLNWSIGPEFKDGKETGNLSLILTEIYDTQAGIVDRFEKAQNNTPYFRDDFADFESKCESNVKINSSDIIQSMWG
;
A
#
# COMPACT_ATOMS: atom_id res chain seq x y z
N MET A 1 -2.03 -4.55 -19.99
CA MET A 1 -2.12 -3.28 -19.24
C MET A 1 -1.08 -3.21 -18.13
N PHE A 2 -0.93 -4.25 -17.33
CA PHE A 2 -0.01 -4.18 -16.19
C PHE A 2 1.33 -4.89 -16.40
N LYS A 3 1.47 -5.74 -17.42
CA LYS A 3 2.73 -6.40 -17.70
C LYS A 3 3.84 -5.37 -17.93
N ASN A 4 4.99 -5.60 -17.34
CA ASN A 4 6.17 -4.72 -17.36
C ASN A 4 6.01 -3.41 -16.56
N LYS A 5 4.91 -3.25 -15.82
CA LYS A 5 4.75 -2.13 -14.89
C LYS A 5 5.41 -2.46 -13.55
N LYS A 6 5.51 -1.46 -12.68
CA LYS A 6 6.13 -1.58 -11.36
C LYS A 6 5.05 -1.66 -10.29
N GLN A 7 5.25 -2.54 -9.32
CA GLN A 7 4.29 -2.73 -8.23
C GLN A 7 4.98 -2.56 -6.88
N LEU A 8 4.32 -1.81 -6.00
CA LEU A 8 4.63 -1.72 -4.59
C LEU A 8 3.56 -2.50 -3.84
N GLN A 9 3.96 -3.33 -2.87
CA GLN A 9 3.00 -4.11 -2.09
C GLN A 9 3.45 -4.21 -0.64
N TYR A 10 2.59 -3.76 0.28
CA TYR A 10 2.84 -3.80 1.71
C TYR A 10 1.76 -4.63 2.39
N LEU A 11 2.16 -5.35 3.45
CA LEU A 11 1.28 -6.19 4.26
C LEU A 11 1.51 -5.88 5.74
N TRP A 12 0.42 -5.69 6.49
CA TRP A 12 0.45 -5.57 7.95
C TRP A 12 -0.45 -6.63 8.56
N ILE A 13 0.03 -7.28 9.61
CA ILE A 13 -0.74 -8.25 10.40
C ILE A 13 -1.01 -7.63 11.76
N PHE A 14 -2.26 -7.65 12.20
CA PHE A 14 -2.65 -6.92 13.41
C PHE A 14 -3.88 -7.55 14.08
N ASN A 15 -4.04 -7.25 15.37
CA ASN A 15 -5.19 -7.67 16.14
C ASN A 15 -6.47 -6.96 15.66
N PRO A 16 -7.63 -7.65 15.61
CA PRO A 16 -8.90 -7.02 15.18
C PRO A 16 -9.31 -5.75 15.93
N GLU A 17 -8.78 -5.51 17.13
CA GLU A 17 -9.01 -4.27 17.87
C GLU A 17 -8.55 -3.03 17.09
N LEU A 18 -7.61 -3.19 16.18
CA LEU A 18 -7.04 -2.09 15.37
C LEU A 18 -7.77 -1.89 14.05
N LYS A 19 -8.86 -2.62 13.79
CA LYS A 19 -9.56 -2.59 12.50
C LYS A 19 -10.00 -1.19 12.09
N ASP A 20 -10.59 -0.43 13.00
CA ASP A 20 -11.09 0.91 12.69
C ASP A 20 -9.94 1.87 12.37
N ILE A 21 -8.84 1.77 13.12
CA ILE A 21 -7.63 2.56 12.85
C ILE A 21 -7.05 2.19 11.49
N ALA A 22 -6.99 0.91 11.16
CA ALA A 22 -6.49 0.42 9.88
C ALA A 22 -7.29 1.00 8.72
N LYS A 23 -8.62 1.00 8.82
CA LYS A 23 -9.50 1.57 7.80
C LYS A 23 -9.27 3.07 7.62
N ARG A 24 -9.15 3.79 8.72
CA ARG A 24 -8.92 5.24 8.68
C ARG A 24 -7.58 5.57 8.05
N VAL A 25 -6.52 4.84 8.41
CA VAL A 25 -5.20 5.01 7.79
C VAL A 25 -5.27 4.76 6.28
N ALA A 26 -5.96 3.72 5.85
CA ALA A 26 -6.14 3.41 4.43
C ALA A 26 -6.89 4.54 3.70
N GLU A 27 -7.95 5.07 4.29
CA GLU A 27 -8.72 6.18 3.72
C GLU A 27 -7.88 7.45 3.60
N ASP A 28 -7.15 7.82 4.65
CA ASP A 28 -6.30 9.01 4.67
C ASP A 28 -5.15 8.90 3.67
N HIS A 29 -4.51 7.74 3.59
CA HIS A 29 -3.46 7.50 2.62
C HIS A 29 -4.00 7.63 1.18
N THR A 30 -5.14 7.03 0.90
CA THR A 30 -5.75 7.10 -0.43
C THR A 30 -6.07 8.54 -0.82
N LYS A 31 -6.61 9.32 0.12
CA LYS A 31 -6.90 10.74 -0.11
C LYS A 31 -5.62 11.51 -0.46
N TRP A 32 -4.56 11.34 0.33
CA TRP A 32 -3.27 12.00 0.10
C TRP A 32 -2.67 11.60 -1.25
N MET A 33 -2.72 10.31 -1.58
CA MET A 33 -2.22 9.81 -2.86
C MET A 33 -2.97 10.44 -4.04
N ASN A 34 -4.29 10.55 -3.93
CA ASN A 34 -5.12 11.16 -4.97
C ASN A 34 -4.82 12.66 -5.14
N GLU A 35 -4.45 13.35 -4.06
CA GLU A 35 -4.11 14.77 -4.09
C GLU A 35 -2.71 15.04 -4.66
N THR A 36 -1.77 14.10 -4.54
CA THR A 36 -0.35 14.33 -4.80
C THR A 36 0.21 13.58 -6.00
N HIS A 37 -0.49 12.58 -6.51
CA HIS A 37 0.02 11.73 -7.59
C HIS A 37 -0.71 11.98 -8.90
N THR A 38 0.06 11.95 -10.01
CA THR A 38 -0.51 12.04 -11.35
C THR A 38 -1.00 10.67 -11.83
N LYS A 39 -1.99 10.68 -12.71
CA LYS A 39 -2.51 9.47 -13.39
C LYS A 39 -1.99 9.36 -14.82
N ASN A 40 -1.16 10.29 -15.26
CA ASN A 40 -0.63 10.36 -16.63
C ASN A 40 0.88 10.55 -16.61
N GLY A 41 1.54 10.11 -17.70
CA GLY A 41 2.97 10.27 -17.87
C GLY A 41 3.77 9.15 -17.25
N ASP A 42 5.09 9.29 -17.22
CA ASP A 42 6.01 8.26 -16.74
C ASP A 42 5.97 8.03 -15.23
N LYS A 43 5.47 9.01 -14.47
CA LYS A 43 5.29 8.89 -13.01
C LYS A 43 3.88 8.45 -12.64
N ALA A 44 3.06 8.05 -13.60
CA ALA A 44 1.66 7.75 -13.39
C ALA A 44 1.46 6.64 -12.35
N LEU A 45 0.57 6.90 -11.41
CA LEU A 45 -0.02 5.90 -10.54
C LEU A 45 -1.23 5.32 -11.27
N LEU A 46 -1.12 4.06 -11.69
CA LEU A 46 -2.14 3.40 -12.51
C LEU A 46 -3.23 2.73 -11.69
N MET A 47 -2.88 2.27 -10.48
CA MET A 47 -3.82 1.57 -9.62
C MET A 47 -3.34 1.66 -8.17
N LEU A 48 -4.29 1.84 -7.26
CA LEU A 48 -4.04 1.78 -5.83
C LEU A 48 -5.23 1.11 -5.17
N ASN A 49 -4.95 0.05 -4.42
CA ASN A 49 -5.97 -0.65 -3.64
C ASN A 49 -5.49 -0.91 -2.22
N TRP A 50 -6.42 -0.76 -1.29
CA TRP A 50 -6.29 -1.27 0.06
C TRP A 50 -7.31 -2.38 0.25
N SER A 51 -6.89 -3.47 0.88
CA SER A 51 -7.81 -4.55 1.23
C SER A 51 -7.54 -5.02 2.66
N ILE A 52 -8.58 -5.55 3.30
CA ILE A 52 -8.50 -6.04 4.66
C ILE A 52 -9.26 -7.37 4.74
N GLY A 53 -8.70 -8.33 5.45
CA GLY A 53 -9.32 -9.64 5.62
C GLY A 53 -8.62 -10.44 6.71
N PRO A 54 -9.13 -11.65 6.99
CA PRO A 54 -8.52 -12.50 8.00
C PRO A 54 -7.15 -13.02 7.56
N GLU A 55 -6.22 -13.10 8.53
CA GLU A 55 -4.95 -13.78 8.30
C GLU A 55 -5.15 -15.29 8.34
N PHE A 56 -4.54 -16.00 7.38
CA PHE A 56 -4.51 -17.47 7.36
C PHE A 56 -3.09 -17.96 7.51
N LYS A 57 -2.92 -19.04 8.31
CA LYS A 57 -1.68 -19.82 8.38
C LYS A 57 -2.06 -21.29 8.32
N ASP A 58 -1.37 -22.03 7.46
CA ASP A 58 -1.62 -23.49 7.28
C ASP A 58 -3.08 -23.80 7.01
N GLY A 59 -3.73 -22.95 6.22
CA GLY A 59 -5.13 -23.11 5.83
C GLY A 59 -6.16 -22.75 6.89
N LYS A 60 -5.74 -22.15 8.01
CA LYS A 60 -6.62 -21.76 9.12
C LYS A 60 -6.50 -20.30 9.46
N GLU A 61 -7.61 -19.69 9.88
CA GLU A 61 -7.60 -18.32 10.41
C GLU A 61 -6.83 -18.28 11.73
N THR A 62 -5.97 -17.26 11.88
CA THR A 62 -5.17 -17.07 13.11
C THR A 62 -5.90 -16.27 14.18
N GLY A 63 -6.97 -15.57 13.81
CA GLY A 63 -7.62 -14.58 14.68
C GLY A 63 -7.15 -13.16 14.42
N ASN A 64 -6.03 -12.97 13.73
CA ASN A 64 -5.54 -11.65 13.31
C ASN A 64 -6.11 -11.25 11.95
N LEU A 65 -5.96 -9.98 11.61
CA LEU A 65 -6.33 -9.44 10.32
C LEU A 65 -5.08 -9.08 9.51
N SER A 66 -5.27 -9.07 8.18
CA SER A 66 -4.29 -8.60 7.22
C SER A 66 -4.78 -7.30 6.59
N LEU A 67 -3.92 -6.30 6.50
CA LEU A 67 -4.15 -5.09 5.70
C LEU A 67 -3.13 -5.10 4.57
N ILE A 68 -3.59 -4.96 3.33
CA ILE A 68 -2.73 -5.02 2.15
C ILE A 68 -2.88 -3.75 1.34
N LEU A 69 -1.75 -3.12 1.02
CA LEU A 69 -1.65 -2.02 0.08
C LEU A 69 -1.02 -2.52 -1.21
N THR A 70 -1.65 -2.24 -2.34
CA THR A 70 -1.08 -2.49 -3.66
C THR A 70 -1.13 -1.21 -4.47
N GLU A 71 0.02 -0.79 -5.00
CA GLU A 71 0.15 0.35 -5.90
C GLU A 71 0.86 -0.10 -7.17
N ILE A 72 0.36 0.31 -8.33
CA ILE A 72 0.99 0.00 -9.61
C ILE A 72 1.35 1.31 -10.30
N TYR A 73 2.60 1.41 -10.74
CA TYR A 73 3.15 2.58 -11.42
C TYR A 73 3.56 2.22 -12.85
N ASP A 74 3.47 3.20 -13.73
CA ASP A 74 3.85 3.02 -15.13
C ASP A 74 5.33 2.64 -15.27
N THR A 75 6.21 3.35 -14.54
CA THR A 75 7.65 3.11 -14.54
C THR A 75 8.23 3.25 -13.15
N GLN A 76 9.53 2.91 -13.01
CA GLN A 76 10.27 3.09 -11.76
C GLN A 76 10.31 4.57 -11.31
N ALA A 77 10.23 5.52 -12.25
CA ALA A 77 10.18 6.95 -11.91
C ALA A 77 9.00 7.29 -11.01
N GLY A 78 7.87 6.61 -11.18
CA GLY A 78 6.70 6.80 -10.31
C GLY A 78 6.95 6.32 -8.88
N ILE A 79 7.65 5.20 -8.72
CA ILE A 79 8.04 4.69 -7.39
C ILE A 79 8.99 5.69 -6.69
N VAL A 80 10.00 6.17 -7.41
CA VAL A 80 10.94 7.15 -6.87
C VAL A 80 10.21 8.43 -6.46
N ASP A 81 9.32 8.93 -7.31
CA ASP A 81 8.50 10.12 -7.04
C ASP A 81 7.65 9.96 -5.78
N ARG A 82 7.08 8.77 -5.58
CA ARG A 82 6.28 8.46 -4.40
C ARG A 82 7.09 8.62 -3.11
N PHE A 83 8.30 8.08 -3.09
CA PHE A 83 9.17 8.18 -1.90
C PHE A 83 9.65 9.60 -1.67
N GLU A 84 9.97 10.34 -2.71
CA GLU A 84 10.36 11.75 -2.60
C GLU A 84 9.22 12.59 -2.03
N LYS A 85 7.99 12.37 -2.49
CA LYS A 85 6.81 13.07 -1.97
C LYS A 85 6.56 12.76 -0.50
N ALA A 86 6.73 11.50 -0.09
CA ALA A 86 6.57 11.11 1.31
C ALA A 86 7.61 11.77 2.21
N GLN A 87 8.84 11.97 1.71
CA GLN A 87 9.90 12.65 2.44
C GLN A 87 9.71 14.17 2.49
N ASN A 88 9.38 14.78 1.35
CA ASN A 88 9.38 16.23 1.21
C ASN A 88 8.07 16.90 1.61
N ASN A 89 6.96 16.16 1.44
CA ASN A 89 5.63 16.65 1.78
C ASN A 89 5.05 15.73 2.85
N THR A 90 5.51 15.89 4.09
CA THR A 90 5.07 15.03 5.20
C THR A 90 3.55 14.83 5.17
N PRO A 91 3.09 13.59 4.92
CA PRO A 91 1.65 13.32 4.88
C PRO A 91 1.00 13.61 6.22
N TYR A 92 -0.19 14.21 6.20
CA TYR A 92 -0.92 14.55 7.42
C TYR A 92 -1.31 13.32 8.27
N PHE A 93 -1.32 12.12 7.68
CA PHE A 93 -1.62 10.87 8.37
C PHE A 93 -0.36 10.17 8.92
N ARG A 94 0.82 10.75 8.75
CA ARG A 94 2.11 10.09 9.03
C ARG A 94 2.21 9.55 10.45
N ASP A 95 1.83 10.37 11.44
CA ASP A 95 1.95 9.99 12.84
C ASP A 95 0.94 8.90 13.20
N ASP A 96 -0.29 8.98 12.69
CA ASP A 96 -1.31 7.95 12.89
C ASP A 96 -0.88 6.64 12.24
N PHE A 97 -0.27 6.71 11.06
CA PHE A 97 0.24 5.53 10.37
C PHE A 97 1.37 4.87 11.15
N ALA A 98 2.33 5.66 11.63
CA ALA A 98 3.45 5.16 12.43
C ALA A 98 2.95 4.52 13.73
N ASP A 99 1.97 5.12 14.39
CA ASP A 99 1.35 4.58 15.59
C ASP A 99 0.67 3.23 15.31
N PHE A 100 -0.12 3.17 14.24
CA PHE A 100 -0.76 1.92 13.80
C PHE A 100 0.29 0.83 13.54
N GLU A 101 1.31 1.15 12.74
CA GLU A 101 2.34 0.19 12.38
C GLU A 101 3.10 -0.33 13.59
N SER A 102 3.35 0.54 14.59
CA SER A 102 4.02 0.15 15.83
C SER A 102 3.22 -0.87 16.66
N LYS A 103 1.91 -0.90 16.47
CA LYS A 103 0.99 -1.82 17.17
C LYS A 103 0.72 -3.11 16.39
N CYS A 104 1.16 -3.19 15.15
CA CYS A 104 1.02 -4.40 14.35
C CYS A 104 1.97 -5.49 14.83
N GLU A 105 1.56 -6.75 14.68
CA GLU A 105 2.41 -7.89 15.02
C GLU A 105 3.58 -8.04 14.07
N SER A 106 3.32 -7.78 12.78
CA SER A 106 4.35 -7.86 11.74
C SER A 106 3.97 -7.03 10.54
N ASN A 107 4.96 -6.74 9.69
CA ASN A 107 4.73 -6.14 8.39
C ASN A 107 5.78 -6.61 7.39
N VAL A 108 5.42 -6.59 6.13
CA VAL A 108 6.32 -6.87 5.00
C VAL A 108 6.14 -5.74 3.99
N LYS A 109 7.26 -5.18 3.53
CA LYS A 109 7.25 -4.07 2.57
C LYS A 109 8.07 -4.44 1.35
N ILE A 110 7.39 -4.57 0.22
CA ILE A 110 8.03 -4.78 -1.08
C ILE A 110 7.89 -3.46 -1.84
N ASN A 111 8.97 -2.68 -1.83
CA ASN A 111 8.94 -1.31 -2.35
C ASN A 111 8.84 -1.23 -3.86
N SER A 112 9.35 -2.23 -4.57
CA SER A 112 9.28 -2.25 -6.03
C SER A 112 9.46 -3.68 -6.51
N SER A 113 8.61 -4.09 -7.43
CA SER A 113 8.73 -5.37 -8.15
C SER A 113 8.26 -5.19 -9.58
N ASP A 114 8.75 -6.04 -10.47
CA ASP A 114 8.33 -6.04 -11.87
C ASP A 114 7.13 -6.97 -12.03
N ILE A 115 6.07 -6.48 -12.65
CA ILE A 115 4.96 -7.34 -13.03
C ILE A 115 5.38 -8.09 -14.29
N ILE A 116 5.70 -9.38 -14.14
CA ILE A 116 6.24 -10.19 -15.24
C ILE A 116 5.16 -10.85 -16.09
N GLN A 117 3.95 -11.01 -15.52
CA GLN A 117 2.79 -11.55 -16.22
C GLN A 117 1.51 -10.92 -15.70
N SER A 118 0.55 -10.72 -16.61
CA SER A 118 -0.78 -10.22 -16.28
C SER A 118 -1.78 -10.74 -17.29
N MET A 119 -2.96 -11.14 -16.83
CA MET A 119 -4.05 -11.56 -17.72
C MET A 119 -4.67 -10.36 -18.47
N TRP A 120 -4.38 -9.16 -18.04
CA TRP A 120 -4.91 -7.92 -18.63
C TRP A 120 -3.84 -7.15 -19.44
N GLY A 121 -2.88 -7.87 -19.96
CA GLY A 121 -1.83 -7.30 -20.80
C GLY A 121 -0.59 -6.81 -20.09
#